data_726d10abf892b342148ddaeb25f4ac17
#
_entry.id   726d10abf892b342148ddaeb25f4ac17
#
_cell.length_a   1.000
_cell.length_b   1.000
_cell.length_c   1.000
_cell.angle_alpha   90.00
_cell.angle_beta   90.00
_cell.angle_gamma   90.00
#
_symmetry.space_group_name_H-M   'P 1'
#
loop_
_entity.id
_entity.type
_entity.pdbx_description
1 polymer ?
#
loop_
_entity_poly.entity_id
_entity_poly.type
_entity_poly.pdbx_seq_one_letter_code
_entity_poly.pdbx_strand_id
1 'polypeptide(L)'
;AEQLTAGGLPPNIEELLSGFRDRVQTLTPMERTVLQYYIDGCSLEEVAARAYISVATAKKHNTNINRKLGVTSREELMLYIDLFRRCGRLDEIAAPQAEDSTRCTT
;
A
#
# COMPACT_ATOMS: atom_id res chain seq x y z
N ALA A 1 20.68 4.19 -19.86
CA ALA A 1 19.88 4.45 -19.62
C ALA A 1 18.71 4.28 -20.30
N GLU A 2 18.63 4.09 -21.08
CA GLU A 2 17.64 4.03 -21.66
C GLU A 2 16.87 3.01 -21.47
N GLN A 3 17.13 2.22 -20.81
CA GLN A 3 16.40 1.18 -20.66
C GLN A 3 15.15 1.40 -20.10
N LEU A 4 14.84 2.36 -19.58
CA LEU A 4 13.58 2.50 -19.09
C LEU A 4 12.58 2.34 -20.04
N THR A 5 12.84 2.28 -21.10
CA THR A 5 11.89 2.31 -22.05
C THR A 5 11.51 1.04 -22.36
N ALA A 6 11.30 0.65 -23.30
CA ALA A 6 11.00 -0.62 -23.76
C ALA A 6 10.03 -1.30 -22.94
N GLY A 7 9.27 -0.66 -22.28
CA GLY A 7 8.28 -1.32 -21.57
C GLY A 7 8.79 -2.15 -20.45
N GLY A 8 10.02 -2.23 -20.27
CA GLY A 8 10.54 -3.02 -19.19
C GLY A 8 11.00 -2.14 -18.07
N LEU A 9 10.95 -2.65 -16.87
CA LEU A 9 11.45 -1.92 -15.75
C LEU A 9 12.87 -2.35 -15.51
N PRO A 10 13.72 -1.47 -15.00
CA PRO A 10 15.05 -1.88 -14.62
C PRO A 10 14.97 -3.00 -13.61
N PRO A 11 15.92 -3.92 -13.60
CA PRO A 11 15.87 -5.05 -12.68
C PRO A 11 15.76 -4.65 -11.21
N ASN A 12 16.42 -3.55 -10.83
CA ASN A 12 16.37 -3.15 -9.44
C ASN A 12 14.98 -2.64 -9.06
N ILE A 13 14.23 -2.10 -10.01
CA ILE A 13 12.87 -1.68 -9.71
C ILE A 13 12.01 -2.92 -9.53
N GLU A 14 12.19 -3.94 -10.37
CA GLU A 14 11.45 -5.17 -10.21
C GLU A 14 11.72 -5.80 -8.84
N GLU A 15 12.97 -5.78 -8.40
CA GLU A 15 13.31 -6.33 -7.11
C GLU A 15 12.68 -5.51 -5.99
N LEU A 16 12.64 -4.19 -6.13
CA LEU A 16 12.03 -3.36 -5.12
C LEU A 16 10.54 -3.66 -5.02
N LEU A 17 9.87 -3.77 -6.15
CA LEU A 17 8.43 -4.04 -6.14
C LEU A 17 8.16 -5.44 -5.59
N SER A 18 8.93 -6.43 -5.99
CA SER A 18 8.74 -7.79 -5.50
C SER A 18 8.98 -7.87 -4.00
N GLY A 19 10.04 -7.23 -3.51
CA GLY A 19 10.33 -7.23 -2.10
C GLY A 19 9.23 -6.54 -1.29
N PHE A 20 8.72 -5.43 -1.80
CA PHE A 20 7.65 -4.72 -1.14
C PHE A 20 6.39 -5.59 -1.11
N ARG A 21 6.05 -6.21 -2.25
CA ARG A 21 4.90 -7.08 -2.31
C ARG A 21 5.01 -8.23 -1.30
N ASP A 22 6.20 -8.81 -1.18
CA ASP A 22 6.40 -9.89 -0.23
C ASP A 22 6.20 -9.41 1.21
N ARG A 23 6.66 -8.20 1.50
CA ARG A 23 6.48 -7.66 2.84
C ARG A 23 5.02 -7.33 3.12
N VAL A 24 4.25 -6.95 2.11
CA VAL A 24 2.82 -6.71 2.28
C VAL A 24 2.14 -7.99 2.76
N GLN A 25 2.64 -9.15 2.36
CA GLN A 25 2.04 -10.40 2.77
C GLN A 25 2.21 -10.65 4.27
N THR A 26 3.12 -9.94 4.94
CA THR A 26 3.32 -10.13 6.37
C THR A 26 2.39 -9.26 7.20
N LEU A 27 1.59 -8.42 6.58
CA LEU A 27 0.69 -7.56 7.33
C LEU A 27 -0.48 -8.37 7.87
N THR A 28 -0.97 -7.96 9.03
CA THR A 28 -2.17 -8.56 9.57
C THR A 28 -3.37 -8.14 8.72
N PRO A 29 -4.50 -8.81 8.83
CA PRO A 29 -5.68 -8.41 8.05
C PRO A 29 -6.07 -6.95 8.29
N MET A 30 -5.97 -6.47 9.53
CA MET A 30 -6.31 -5.08 9.81
C MET A 30 -5.31 -4.15 9.16
N GLU A 31 -4.03 -4.49 9.21
CA GLU A 31 -3.01 -3.67 8.58
C GLU A 31 -3.21 -3.63 7.07
N ARG A 32 -3.61 -4.74 6.47
CA ARG A 32 -3.87 -4.76 5.05
C ARG A 32 -5.08 -3.88 4.71
N THR A 33 -6.08 -3.86 5.57
CA THR A 33 -7.24 -2.99 5.38
C THR A 33 -6.79 -1.52 5.44
N VAL A 34 -5.94 -1.17 6.39
CA VAL A 34 -5.44 0.20 6.49
C VAL A 34 -4.63 0.55 5.25
N LEU A 35 -3.78 -0.35 4.79
CA LEU A 35 -3.00 -0.12 3.57
C LEU A 35 -3.93 0.12 2.38
N GLN A 36 -5.02 -0.64 2.29
CA GLN A 36 -5.96 -0.46 1.20
C GLN A 36 -6.58 0.94 1.24
N TYR A 37 -6.90 1.44 2.42
CA TYR A 37 -7.42 2.79 2.52
C TYR A 37 -6.39 3.81 2.04
N TYR A 38 -5.11 3.60 2.32
CA TYR A 38 -4.09 4.48 1.80
C TYR A 38 -4.00 4.40 0.27
N ILE A 39 -4.13 3.21 -0.28
CA ILE A 39 -4.13 3.04 -1.73
C ILE A 39 -5.30 3.81 -2.33
N ASP A 40 -6.43 3.85 -1.63
CA ASP A 40 -7.60 4.57 -2.08
C ASP A 40 -7.48 6.08 -1.87
N GLY A 41 -6.40 6.54 -1.26
CA GLY A 41 -6.17 7.97 -1.11
C GLY A 41 -6.63 8.56 0.21
N CYS A 42 -6.93 7.73 1.20
CA CYS A 42 -7.42 8.23 2.47
C CYS A 42 -6.30 8.81 3.31
N SER A 43 -6.60 9.86 4.05
CA SER A 43 -5.69 10.39 5.03
C SER A 43 -5.78 9.54 6.28
N LEU A 44 -4.91 9.79 7.24
CA LEU A 44 -4.91 9.04 8.48
C LEU A 44 -6.24 9.20 9.21
N GLU A 45 -6.77 10.43 9.23
CA GLU A 45 -8.04 10.68 9.89
C GLU A 45 -9.18 9.96 9.18
N GLU A 46 -9.12 9.90 7.86
CA GLU A 46 -10.13 9.18 7.10
C GLU A 46 -10.04 7.69 7.36
N VAL A 47 -8.83 7.16 7.50
CA VAL A 47 -8.66 5.75 7.81
C VAL A 47 -9.30 5.47 9.17
N ALA A 48 -9.03 6.32 10.16
CA ALA A 48 -9.59 6.11 11.49
C ALA A 48 -11.13 6.10 11.43
N ALA A 49 -11.70 7.04 10.69
CA ALA A 49 -13.14 7.12 10.58
C ALA A 49 -13.73 5.89 9.89
N ARG A 50 -13.11 5.47 8.80
CA ARG A 50 -13.65 4.35 8.05
C ARG A 50 -13.50 3.02 8.77
N ALA A 51 -12.43 2.89 9.55
CA ALA A 51 -12.18 1.66 10.26
C ALA A 51 -12.81 1.65 11.65
N TYR A 52 -13.47 2.75 12.02
CA TYR A 52 -14.13 2.87 13.31
C TYR A 52 -13.14 2.70 14.47
N ILE A 53 -11.98 3.34 14.35
CA ILE A 53 -10.96 3.31 15.38
C ILE A 53 -10.52 4.74 15.66
N SER A 54 -9.82 4.93 16.76
CA SER A 54 -9.33 6.27 17.09
C SER A 54 -8.15 6.61 16.17
N VAL A 55 -7.85 7.90 16.07
CA VAL A 55 -6.69 8.33 15.31
C VAL A 55 -5.42 7.78 15.94
N ALA A 56 -5.37 7.68 17.27
CA ALA A 56 -4.20 7.11 17.93
C ALA A 56 -3.98 5.66 17.52
N THR A 57 -5.04 4.88 17.43
CA THR A 57 -4.95 3.51 16.99
C THR A 57 -4.53 3.42 15.52
N ALA A 58 -5.07 4.32 14.69
CA ALA A 58 -4.68 4.37 13.30
C ALA A 58 -3.20 4.69 13.15
N LYS A 59 -2.66 5.59 14.00
CA LYS A 59 -1.25 5.91 13.96
C LYS A 59 -0.41 4.69 14.34
N LYS A 60 -0.90 3.90 15.28
CA LYS A 60 -0.16 2.71 15.69
C LYS A 60 -0.12 1.71 14.54
N HIS A 61 -1.23 1.52 13.85
CA HIS A 61 -1.23 0.64 12.69
C HIS A 61 -0.28 1.18 11.62
N ASN A 62 -0.27 2.49 11.41
CA ASN A 62 0.61 3.10 10.43
C ASN A 62 2.07 2.84 10.77
N THR A 63 2.44 2.95 12.03
CA THR A 63 3.81 2.69 12.46
C THR A 63 4.18 1.23 12.20
N ASN A 64 3.28 0.32 12.53
CA ASN A 64 3.55 -1.09 12.31
C ASN A 64 3.66 -1.43 10.83
N ILE A 65 2.79 -0.83 10.01
CA ILE A 65 2.84 -1.05 8.56
C ILE A 65 4.17 -0.56 8.02
N ASN A 66 4.58 0.66 8.41
CA ASN A 66 5.83 1.21 7.92
C ASN A 66 7.00 0.30 8.30
N ARG A 67 7.00 -0.20 9.53
CA ARG A 67 8.09 -1.06 9.96
C ARG A 67 8.11 -2.36 9.18
N LYS A 68 6.95 -2.96 8.97
CA LYS A 68 6.89 -4.23 8.26
C LYS A 68 7.22 -4.08 6.78
N LEU A 69 6.86 -2.94 6.20
CA LEU A 69 7.13 -2.71 4.79
C LEU A 69 8.52 -2.12 4.55
N GLY A 70 9.22 -1.77 5.62
CA GLY A 70 10.57 -1.24 5.47
C GLY A 70 10.62 0.19 4.99
N VAL A 71 9.57 0.97 5.24
CA VAL A 71 9.55 2.37 4.86
C VAL A 71 9.63 3.22 6.13
N THR A 72 10.06 4.45 6.00
CA THR A 72 10.28 5.31 7.15
C THR A 72 9.21 6.35 7.35
N SER A 73 8.34 6.55 6.38
CA SER A 73 7.32 7.58 6.48
C SER A 73 6.16 7.24 5.58
N ARG A 74 5.05 7.95 5.79
CA ARG A 74 3.90 7.77 4.94
C ARG A 74 4.22 8.24 3.54
N GLU A 75 5.04 9.28 3.39
CA GLU A 75 5.42 9.77 2.07
C GLU A 75 6.16 8.69 1.29
N GLU A 76 7.07 7.97 1.95
CA GLU A 76 7.80 6.92 1.28
C GLU A 76 6.83 5.78 0.90
N LEU A 77 5.90 5.46 1.79
CA LEU A 77 4.91 4.45 1.49
C LEU A 77 4.11 4.84 0.25
N MET A 78 3.69 6.10 0.17
CA MET A 78 2.90 6.55 -0.97
C MET A 78 3.71 6.50 -2.27
N LEU A 79 5.03 6.68 -2.18
CA LEU A 79 5.86 6.55 -3.37
C LEU A 79 5.82 5.10 -3.90
N TYR A 80 5.88 4.11 -3.01
CA TYR A 80 5.78 2.72 -3.45
C TYR A 80 4.41 2.43 -4.05
N ILE A 81 3.35 2.94 -3.42
CA ILE A 81 2.01 2.75 -3.95
C ILE A 81 1.91 3.35 -5.35
N ASP A 82 2.49 4.54 -5.54
CA ASP A 82 2.45 5.20 -6.83
C ASP A 82 3.23 4.40 -7.87
N LEU A 83 4.36 3.80 -7.48
CA LEU A 83 5.11 2.97 -8.40
C LEU A 83 4.27 1.78 -8.87
N PHE A 84 3.58 1.10 -7.95
CA PHE A 84 2.74 -0.02 -8.33
C PHE A 84 1.61 0.46 -9.24
N ARG A 85 1.04 1.63 -8.94
CA ARG A 85 -0.04 2.14 -9.76
C ARG A 85 0.46 2.44 -11.18
N ARG A 86 1.63 3.06 -11.30
CA ARG A 86 2.17 3.41 -12.62
C ARG A 86 2.56 2.18 -13.42
N CYS A 87 2.93 1.12 -12.74
CA CYS A 87 3.30 -0.11 -13.42
C CYS A 87 2.10 -0.99 -13.71
N GLY A 88 0.90 -0.57 -13.31
CA GLY A 88 -0.28 -1.38 -13.52
C GLY A 88 -0.34 -2.60 -12.65
N ARG A 89 0.35 -2.57 -11.51
CA ARG A 89 0.45 -3.74 -10.64
C ARG A 89 -0.14 -3.48 -9.26
N LEU A 90 -0.99 -2.48 -9.13
CA LEU A 90 -1.53 -2.12 -7.83
C LEU A 90 -2.30 -3.26 -7.19
N ASP A 91 -2.90 -4.12 -7.99
CA ASP A 91 -3.64 -5.26 -7.46
C ASP A 91 -2.74 -6.23 -6.69
N GLU A 92 -1.43 -6.17 -6.90
CA GLU A 92 -0.52 -7.08 -6.19
C GLU A 92 -0.39 -6.71 -4.72
N ILE A 93 -0.67 -5.46 -4.35
CA ILE A 93 -0.58 -5.03 -2.97
C ILE A 93 -1.94 -4.67 -2.40
N ALA A 94 -2.99 -4.68 -3.21
CA ALA A 94 -4.33 -4.37 -2.74
C ALA A 94 -4.85 -5.49 -1.87
N ALA A 95 -5.71 -5.12 -0.94
CA ALA A 95 -6.30 -6.13 -0.08
C ALA A 95 -7.20 -7.03 -0.93
N PRO A 96 -7.19 -8.31 -0.64
CA PRO A 96 -7.99 -9.22 -1.43
C PRO A 96 -9.41 -9.14 -1.03
N GLN A 97 -10.17 -8.26 -1.44
CA GLN A 97 -11.45 -8.21 -1.10
C GLN A 97 -12.37 -8.53 -1.97
N ALA A 98 -12.24 -9.19 -2.62
CA ALA A 98 -13.16 -9.67 -3.44
C ALA A 98 -14.44 -9.15 -3.29
N GLU A 99 -14.89 -9.16 -2.47
CA GLU A 99 -16.12 -8.82 -2.48
C GLU A 99 -16.35 -7.59 -2.28
N ASP A 100 -16.26 -7.17 -2.10
CA ASP A 100 -16.68 -6.11 -1.87
C ASP A 100 -16.55 -5.16 -2.52
N SER A 101 -16.52 -5.34 -3.09
CA SER A 101 -16.40 -4.47 -3.76
C SER A 101 -17.15 -3.49 -3.56
N THR A 102 -17.67 -3.44 -3.27
CA THR A 102 -18.50 -2.64 -3.08
C THR A 102 -18.09 -1.64 -2.44
N ARG A 103 -17.74 -1.45 -2.12
CA ARG A 103 -17.43 -0.62 -1.57
C ARG A 103 -17.11 0.41 -1.91
N CYS A 104 -16.91 0.59 -2.27
CA CYS A 104 -16.62 1.57 -2.42
C CYS A 104 -17.02 2.27 -2.89
N THR A 105 -17.22 2.25 -3.16
CA THR A 105 -17.57 2.94 -3.57
C THR A 105 -18.01 3.58 -3.33
N THR A 106 -18.01 3.52 -3.23
CA THR A 106 -18.45 4.18 -3.00
C THR A 106 -18.55 4.72 -2.86
#